data_c4c066494a418e2499e2109e022a7912
#
_entry.id   c4c066494a418e2499e2109e022a7912
#
_cell.length_a   1.000
_cell.length_b   1.000
_cell.length_c   1.000
_cell.angle_alpha   90.00
_cell.angle_beta   90.00
_cell.angle_gamma   90.00
#
_symmetry.space_group_name_H-M   'P 1'
#
loop_
_entity.id
_entity.type
_entity.pdbx_description
1 polymer ?
#
loop_
_entity_poly.entity_id
_entity_poly.type
_entity_poly.pdbx_seq_one_letter_code
_entity_poly.pdbx_strand_id
1 'polypeptide(L)'
;HVKRHSFPTRRSSDLLMLLMGFVIAIAVSFGAVLLLQECGLAPTLWDGARHQMTAFVAKPDAFAGIVAALAGIAGMLSVTTSHSGVLVGVFISVTTIPAAGNIALAAAYGDYPAMRGAAYQLGINVGVLVIAGVLTVLVQRSRYARRLRAVVARVPHLLARHGR
;
A
#
# COMPACT_ATOMS: atom_id res chain seq x y z
N HIS A 1 30.35 27.75 11.28
CA HIS A 1 29.54 27.53 10.07
C HIS A 1 28.89 26.14 10.18
N VAL A 2 27.70 26.08 10.79
CA VAL A 2 26.86 24.89 10.80
C VAL A 2 26.18 24.84 9.42
N LYS A 3 26.62 23.96 8.54
CA LYS A 3 25.93 23.66 7.28
C LYS A 3 24.55 23.09 7.63
N ARG A 4 23.50 23.90 7.44
CA ARG A 4 22.14 23.40 7.40
C ARG A 4 22.03 22.48 6.20
N HIS A 5 22.05 21.18 6.42
CA HIS A 5 21.65 20.21 5.41
C HIS A 5 20.17 20.40 5.16
N SER A 6 19.83 21.11 4.08
CA SER A 6 18.48 21.13 3.52
C SER A 6 18.16 19.70 3.09
N PHE A 7 17.25 19.04 3.81
CA PHE A 7 16.68 17.77 3.39
C PHE A 7 15.91 18.02 2.08
N PRO A 8 16.30 17.41 0.96
CA PRO A 8 15.58 17.57 -0.28
C PRO A 8 14.20 16.94 -0.15
N THR A 9 13.23 17.55 -0.78
CA THR A 9 11.81 17.17 -0.91
C THR A 9 11.65 15.84 -1.66
N ARG A 10 12.10 14.73 -1.09
CA ARG A 10 12.01 13.37 -1.67
C ARG A 10 10.60 12.80 -1.67
N ARG A 11 9.67 13.38 -0.90
CA ARG A 11 8.35 12.78 -0.66
C ARG A 11 7.40 12.79 -1.87
N SER A 12 7.52 13.76 -2.76
CA SER A 12 6.68 13.84 -3.97
C SER A 12 7.17 12.93 -5.09
N SER A 13 8.50 12.73 -5.20
CA SER A 13 9.08 11.85 -6.20
C SER A 13 8.79 10.37 -5.95
N ASP A 14 8.72 9.95 -4.69
CA ASP A 14 8.48 8.55 -4.34
C ASP A 14 7.04 8.11 -4.68
N LEU A 15 6.04 8.99 -4.46
CA LEU A 15 4.67 8.74 -4.88
C LEU A 15 4.51 8.73 -6.41
N LEU A 16 5.20 9.63 -7.10
CA LEU A 16 5.21 9.66 -8.56
C LEU A 16 5.84 8.38 -9.13
N MET A 17 6.94 7.92 -8.58
CA MET A 17 7.59 6.67 -8.99
C MET A 17 6.68 5.46 -8.75
N LEU A 18 5.96 5.42 -7.63
CA LEU A 18 4.99 4.37 -7.35
C LEU A 18 3.85 4.37 -8.38
N LEU A 19 3.25 5.54 -8.65
CA LEU A 19 2.19 5.67 -9.65
C LEU A 19 2.67 5.29 -11.04
N MET A 20 3.86 5.75 -11.44
CA MET A 20 4.48 5.37 -12.72
C MET A 20 4.70 3.87 -12.81
N GLY A 21 5.15 3.23 -11.72
CA GLY A 21 5.30 1.77 -11.66
C GLY A 21 3.98 1.03 -11.90
N PHE A 22 2.87 1.50 -11.32
CA PHE A 22 1.56 0.92 -11.57
C PHE A 22 1.10 1.12 -13.02
N VAL A 23 1.28 2.31 -13.59
CA VAL A 23 0.92 2.59 -14.98
C VAL A 23 1.70 1.70 -15.93
N ILE A 24 3.02 1.55 -15.72
CA ILE A 24 3.87 0.68 -16.52
C ILE A 24 3.44 -0.78 -16.37
N ALA A 25 3.18 -1.26 -15.15
CA ALA A 25 2.73 -2.62 -14.90
C ALA A 25 1.40 -2.94 -15.60
N ILE A 26 0.43 -2.02 -15.54
CA ILE A 26 -0.86 -2.15 -16.23
C ILE A 26 -0.64 -2.16 -17.76
N ALA A 27 0.19 -1.26 -18.29
CA ALA A 27 0.47 -1.19 -19.71
C ALA A 27 1.16 -2.45 -20.26
N VAL A 28 2.16 -2.96 -19.53
CA VAL A 28 2.86 -4.21 -19.88
C VAL A 28 1.91 -5.40 -19.82
N SER A 29 1.09 -5.50 -18.75
CA SER A 29 0.09 -6.57 -18.64
C SER A 29 -0.95 -6.50 -19.74
N PHE A 30 -1.43 -5.31 -20.10
CA PHE A 30 -2.34 -5.09 -21.21
C PHE A 30 -1.74 -5.57 -22.54
N GLY A 31 -0.51 -5.14 -22.85
CA GLY A 31 0.20 -5.58 -24.05
C GLY A 31 0.42 -7.10 -24.08
N ALA A 32 0.74 -7.71 -22.95
CA ALA A 32 0.89 -9.17 -22.87
C ALA A 32 -0.42 -9.90 -23.15
N VAL A 33 -1.56 -9.41 -22.66
CA VAL A 33 -2.87 -10.01 -22.94
C VAL A 33 -3.21 -9.91 -24.42
N LEU A 34 -2.97 -8.74 -25.06
CA LEU A 34 -3.19 -8.57 -26.49
C LEU A 34 -2.32 -9.54 -27.32
N LEU A 35 -1.04 -9.69 -26.97
CA LEU A 35 -0.17 -10.64 -27.63
C LEU A 35 -0.66 -12.09 -27.49
N LEU A 36 -1.15 -12.49 -26.30
CA LEU A 36 -1.71 -13.81 -26.09
C LEU A 36 -2.99 -14.04 -26.90
N GLN A 37 -3.81 -12.99 -27.08
CA GLN A 37 -5.01 -13.04 -27.94
C GLN A 37 -4.63 -13.27 -29.41
N GLU A 38 -3.67 -12.51 -29.92
CA GLU A 38 -3.15 -12.65 -31.29
C GLU A 38 -2.53 -14.04 -31.55
N CYS A 39 -1.83 -14.60 -30.54
CA CYS A 39 -1.27 -15.93 -30.62
C CYS A 39 -2.30 -17.06 -30.47
N GLY A 40 -3.57 -16.74 -30.23
CA GLY A 40 -4.62 -17.75 -29.99
C GLY A 40 -4.48 -18.53 -28.69
N LEU A 41 -3.63 -18.05 -27.77
CA LEU A 41 -3.38 -18.69 -26.46
C LEU A 41 -4.32 -18.16 -25.37
N ALA A 42 -5.01 -17.04 -25.62
CA ALA A 42 -5.96 -16.47 -24.68
C ALA A 42 -7.40 -16.98 -24.98
N PRO A 43 -8.26 -17.12 -23.96
CA PRO A 43 -9.68 -17.44 -24.16
C PRO A 43 -10.35 -16.39 -25.05
N THR A 44 -11.17 -16.83 -25.99
CA THR A 44 -11.90 -15.93 -26.93
C THR A 44 -13.05 -15.18 -26.26
N LEU A 45 -13.56 -15.70 -25.14
CA LEU A 45 -14.62 -15.07 -24.35
C LEU A 45 -14.13 -14.85 -22.92
N TRP A 46 -14.08 -13.60 -22.52
CA TRP A 46 -13.82 -13.21 -21.15
C TRP A 46 -15.10 -12.66 -20.53
N ASP A 47 -15.54 -13.26 -19.44
CA ASP A 47 -16.61 -12.74 -18.59
C ASP A 47 -16.06 -12.61 -17.16
N GLY A 48 -15.62 -11.40 -16.81
CA GLY A 48 -15.03 -11.11 -15.50
C GLY A 48 -15.96 -11.39 -14.32
N ALA A 49 -17.28 -11.36 -14.57
CA ALA A 49 -18.29 -11.66 -13.54
C ALA A 49 -18.43 -13.16 -13.25
N ARG A 50 -18.11 -14.02 -14.21
CA ARG A 50 -18.23 -15.51 -14.08
C ARG A 50 -16.97 -16.17 -13.54
N HIS A 51 -15.81 -15.53 -13.65
CA HIS A 51 -14.58 -16.08 -13.12
C HIS A 51 -14.47 -15.75 -11.63
N GLN A 52 -14.70 -16.73 -10.76
CA GLN A 52 -14.69 -16.55 -9.29
C GLN A 52 -13.41 -15.86 -8.77
N MET A 53 -12.25 -16.13 -9.39
CA MET A 53 -10.97 -15.53 -8.99
C MET A 53 -10.87 -14.04 -9.34
N THR A 54 -11.54 -13.57 -10.39
CA THR A 54 -11.53 -12.17 -10.84
C THR A 54 -12.73 -11.39 -10.33
N ALA A 55 -13.86 -12.03 -10.10
CA ALA A 55 -15.03 -11.42 -9.47
C ALA A 55 -14.71 -10.88 -8.07
N PHE A 56 -13.86 -11.58 -7.33
CA PHE A 56 -13.34 -11.15 -6.03
C PHE A 56 -12.54 -9.83 -6.12
N VAL A 57 -11.76 -9.65 -7.20
CA VAL A 57 -10.93 -8.45 -7.41
C VAL A 57 -11.70 -7.33 -8.10
N ALA A 58 -12.78 -7.64 -8.83
CA ALA A 58 -13.59 -6.67 -9.56
C ALA A 58 -14.64 -5.96 -8.68
N LYS A 59 -14.96 -6.51 -7.52
CA LYS A 59 -15.93 -5.91 -6.59
C LYS A 59 -15.24 -5.44 -5.33
N PRO A 60 -15.39 -4.15 -4.95
CA PRO A 60 -14.88 -3.65 -3.68
C PRO A 60 -15.43 -4.50 -2.53
N ASP A 61 -14.56 -5.25 -1.85
CA ASP A 61 -14.91 -6.10 -0.73
C ASP A 61 -14.34 -5.52 0.57
N ALA A 62 -15.14 -5.59 1.64
CA ALA A 62 -14.72 -5.19 2.97
C ALA A 62 -13.49 -5.97 3.45
N PHE A 63 -13.38 -7.25 3.05
CA PHE A 63 -12.24 -8.08 3.39
C PHE A 63 -10.92 -7.54 2.80
N ALA A 64 -10.93 -7.11 1.53
CA ALA A 64 -9.77 -6.48 0.91
C ALA A 64 -9.36 -5.18 1.62
N GLY A 65 -10.34 -4.40 2.09
CA GLY A 65 -10.11 -3.21 2.92
C GLY A 65 -9.43 -3.54 4.26
N ILE A 66 -9.87 -4.60 4.94
CA ILE A 66 -9.25 -5.08 6.18
C ILE A 66 -7.80 -5.52 5.94
N VAL A 67 -7.55 -6.29 4.88
CA VAL A 67 -6.20 -6.73 4.52
C VAL A 67 -5.30 -5.54 4.19
N ALA A 68 -5.81 -4.54 3.47
CA ALA A 68 -5.07 -3.30 3.15
C ALA A 68 -4.76 -2.50 4.43
N ALA A 69 -5.68 -2.43 5.38
CA ALA A 69 -5.45 -1.76 6.68
C ALA A 69 -4.35 -2.47 7.49
N LEU A 70 -4.42 -3.80 7.59
CA LEU A 70 -3.40 -4.60 8.27
C LEU A 70 -2.03 -4.46 7.58
N ALA A 71 -2.00 -4.45 6.25
CA ALA A 71 -0.79 -4.22 5.46
C ALA A 71 -0.18 -2.84 5.77
N GLY A 72 -1.01 -1.78 5.85
CA GLY A 72 -0.56 -0.43 6.20
C GLY A 72 0.02 -0.34 7.61
N ILE A 73 -0.63 -0.98 8.59
CA ILE A 73 -0.15 -1.05 9.98
C ILE A 73 1.18 -1.81 10.04
N ALA A 74 1.22 -3.02 9.50
CA ALA A 74 2.41 -3.88 9.50
C ALA A 74 3.57 -3.22 8.76
N GLY A 75 3.28 -2.56 7.62
CA GLY A 75 4.22 -1.79 6.84
C GLY A 75 4.89 -0.70 7.65
N MET A 76 4.10 0.09 8.34
CA MET A 76 4.61 1.20 9.13
C MET A 76 5.36 0.74 10.38
N LEU A 77 4.90 -0.32 11.03
CA LEU A 77 5.63 -0.95 12.13
C LEU A 77 7.00 -1.45 11.67
N SER A 78 7.09 -2.12 10.53
CA SER A 78 8.33 -2.62 9.95
C SER A 78 9.34 -1.50 9.68
N VAL A 79 8.90 -0.40 9.07
CA VAL A 79 9.76 0.77 8.78
C VAL A 79 10.25 1.44 10.07
N THR A 80 9.40 1.50 11.10
CA THR A 80 9.76 2.18 12.37
C THR A 80 10.58 1.33 13.33
N THR A 81 10.59 0.00 13.17
CA THR A 81 11.33 -0.93 14.04
C THR A 81 12.60 -1.49 13.41
N SER A 82 13.06 -0.93 12.29
CA SER A 82 14.28 -1.36 11.58
C SER A 82 14.25 -2.82 11.09
N HIS A 83 13.07 -3.42 11.01
CA HIS A 83 12.91 -4.75 10.45
C HIS A 83 12.80 -4.65 8.91
N SER A 84 13.29 -5.66 8.21
CA SER A 84 13.37 -5.66 6.75
C SER A 84 12.01 -5.34 6.10
N GLY A 85 11.96 -4.32 5.23
CA GLY A 85 10.76 -3.90 4.49
C GLY A 85 10.22 -4.94 3.49
N VAL A 86 10.82 -6.13 3.43
CA VAL A 86 10.42 -7.23 2.54
C VAL A 86 8.98 -7.66 2.79
N LEU A 87 8.59 -7.83 4.06
CA LEU A 87 7.20 -8.18 4.42
C LEU A 87 6.19 -7.12 3.99
N VAL A 88 6.59 -5.84 4.04
CA VAL A 88 5.75 -4.71 3.58
C VAL A 88 5.48 -4.83 2.09
N GLY A 89 6.52 -5.09 1.30
CA GLY A 89 6.39 -5.27 -0.15
C GLY A 89 5.45 -6.42 -0.49
N VAL A 90 5.52 -7.54 0.24
CA VAL A 90 4.63 -8.69 0.06
C VAL A 90 3.18 -8.31 0.34
N PHE A 91 2.88 -7.65 1.45
CA PHE A 91 1.50 -7.26 1.79
C PHE A 91 0.92 -6.26 0.79
N ILE A 92 1.71 -5.29 0.34
CA ILE A 92 1.28 -4.33 -0.69
C ILE A 92 1.01 -5.07 -2.00
N SER A 93 1.89 -5.98 -2.41
CA SER A 93 1.75 -6.69 -3.67
C SER A 93 0.52 -7.60 -3.71
N VAL A 94 0.21 -8.31 -2.63
CA VAL A 94 -0.97 -9.20 -2.55
C VAL A 94 -2.29 -8.44 -2.75
N THR A 95 -2.37 -7.18 -2.33
CA THR A 95 -3.61 -6.38 -2.44
C THR A 95 -3.70 -5.55 -3.71
N THR A 96 -2.57 -5.18 -4.31
CA THR A 96 -2.54 -4.21 -5.42
C THR A 96 -2.24 -4.85 -6.77
N ILE A 97 -1.38 -5.87 -6.84
CA ILE A 97 -1.04 -6.54 -8.11
C ILE A 97 -2.24 -7.20 -8.78
N PRO A 98 -3.10 -7.98 -8.07
CA PRO A 98 -4.27 -8.57 -8.69
C PRO A 98 -5.23 -7.52 -9.26
N ALA A 99 -5.42 -6.40 -8.56
CA ALA A 99 -6.28 -5.32 -9.02
C ALA A 99 -5.71 -4.64 -10.29
N ALA A 100 -4.40 -4.38 -10.31
CA ALA A 100 -3.72 -3.82 -11.49
C ALA A 100 -3.78 -4.78 -12.70
N GLY A 101 -3.55 -6.08 -12.46
CA GLY A 101 -3.67 -7.10 -13.50
C GLY A 101 -5.10 -7.22 -14.05
N ASN A 102 -6.11 -7.14 -13.18
CA ASN A 102 -7.51 -7.18 -13.61
C ASN A 102 -7.94 -5.94 -14.39
N ILE A 103 -7.40 -4.76 -14.08
CA ILE A 103 -7.60 -3.55 -14.90
C ILE A 103 -7.09 -3.81 -16.32
N ALA A 104 -5.88 -4.32 -16.47
CA ALA A 104 -5.26 -4.60 -17.76
C ALA A 104 -6.03 -5.65 -18.57
N LEU A 105 -6.41 -6.74 -17.88
CA LEU A 105 -7.15 -7.84 -18.49
C LEU A 105 -8.54 -7.39 -18.96
N ALA A 106 -9.31 -6.76 -18.08
CA ALA A 106 -10.64 -6.25 -18.42
C ALA A 106 -10.60 -5.20 -19.54
N ALA A 107 -9.57 -4.35 -19.56
CA ALA A 107 -9.36 -3.39 -20.65
C ALA A 107 -9.11 -4.09 -21.99
N ALA A 108 -8.26 -5.15 -22.01
CA ALA A 108 -7.92 -5.88 -23.23
C ALA A 108 -9.13 -6.62 -23.85
N TYR A 109 -10.08 -7.04 -23.01
CA TYR A 109 -11.33 -7.67 -23.46
C TYR A 109 -12.50 -6.68 -23.63
N GLY A 110 -12.30 -5.39 -23.39
CA GLY A 110 -13.35 -4.37 -23.51
C GLY A 110 -14.41 -4.42 -22.41
N ASP A 111 -14.13 -5.12 -21.29
CA ASP A 111 -15.03 -5.19 -20.13
C ASP A 111 -14.84 -3.95 -19.23
N TYR A 112 -15.38 -2.82 -19.66
CA TYR A 112 -15.29 -1.56 -18.94
C TYR A 112 -15.88 -1.58 -17.53
N PRO A 113 -17.01 -2.28 -17.24
CA PRO A 113 -17.52 -2.43 -15.89
C PRO A 113 -16.52 -3.11 -14.95
N ALA A 114 -15.92 -4.23 -15.36
CA ALA A 114 -14.91 -4.94 -14.57
C ALA A 114 -13.63 -4.11 -14.38
N MET A 115 -13.19 -3.40 -15.43
CA MET A 115 -12.05 -2.49 -15.38
C MET A 115 -12.27 -1.38 -14.34
N ARG A 116 -13.44 -0.73 -14.35
CA ARG A 116 -13.78 0.31 -13.37
C ARG A 116 -13.84 -0.25 -11.93
N GLY A 117 -14.46 -1.42 -11.76
CA GLY A 117 -14.52 -2.09 -10.47
C GLY A 117 -13.13 -2.36 -9.89
N ALA A 118 -12.22 -2.91 -10.71
CA ALA A 118 -10.84 -3.16 -10.32
C ALA A 118 -10.05 -1.86 -10.02
N ALA A 119 -10.29 -0.79 -10.77
CA ALA A 119 -9.68 0.52 -10.53
C ALA A 119 -10.16 1.13 -9.20
N TYR A 120 -11.46 1.05 -8.88
CA TYR A 120 -11.99 1.47 -7.60
C TYR A 120 -11.40 0.64 -6.45
N GLN A 121 -11.31 -0.68 -6.62
CA GLN A 121 -10.70 -1.57 -5.63
C GLN A 121 -9.24 -1.20 -5.37
N LEU A 122 -8.46 -0.96 -6.42
CA LEU A 122 -7.07 -0.51 -6.29
C LEU A 122 -6.97 0.81 -5.52
N GLY A 123 -7.82 1.78 -5.86
CA GLY A 123 -7.87 3.08 -5.19
C GLY A 123 -8.22 2.97 -3.70
N ILE A 124 -9.23 2.16 -3.36
CA ILE A 124 -9.63 1.90 -1.97
C ILE A 124 -8.49 1.23 -1.20
N ASN A 125 -7.87 0.18 -1.76
CA ASN A 125 -6.78 -0.54 -1.11
C ASN A 125 -5.58 0.37 -0.81
N VAL A 126 -5.15 1.18 -1.77
CA VAL A 126 -4.07 2.15 -1.60
C VAL A 126 -4.45 3.23 -0.59
N GLY A 127 -5.68 3.76 -0.66
CA GLY A 127 -6.18 4.76 0.27
C GLY A 127 -6.22 4.26 1.71
N VAL A 128 -6.79 3.08 1.94
CA VAL A 128 -6.88 2.45 3.27
C VAL A 128 -5.48 2.14 3.82
N LEU A 129 -4.59 1.61 2.98
CA LEU A 129 -3.20 1.32 3.35
C LEU A 129 -2.47 2.59 3.83
N VAL A 130 -2.58 3.69 3.09
CA VAL A 130 -1.96 4.97 3.44
C VAL A 130 -2.54 5.53 4.74
N ILE A 131 -3.87 5.53 4.88
CA ILE A 131 -4.56 6.02 6.10
C ILE A 131 -4.12 5.20 7.31
N ALA A 132 -4.14 3.87 7.21
CA ALA A 132 -3.73 2.98 8.30
C ALA A 132 -2.25 3.19 8.68
N GLY A 133 -1.37 3.38 7.70
CA GLY A 133 0.03 3.71 7.93
C GLY A 133 0.22 5.03 8.65
N VAL A 134 -0.46 6.09 8.21
CA VAL A 134 -0.42 7.42 8.86
C VAL A 134 -0.93 7.35 10.28
N LEU A 135 -2.08 6.71 10.52
CA LEU A 135 -2.63 6.52 11.86
C LEU A 135 -1.66 5.78 12.78
N THR A 136 -0.98 4.75 12.27
CA THR A 136 0.04 3.99 13.01
C THR A 136 1.17 4.90 13.48
N VAL A 137 1.70 5.77 12.59
CA VAL A 137 2.73 6.76 12.97
C VAL A 137 2.24 7.72 14.03
N LEU A 138 1.03 8.26 13.87
CA LEU A 138 0.46 9.20 14.83
C LEU A 138 0.31 8.57 16.21
N VAL A 139 -0.16 7.32 16.28
CA VAL A 139 -0.27 6.56 17.53
C VAL A 139 1.12 6.31 18.16
N GLN A 140 2.10 5.89 17.37
CA GLN A 140 3.47 5.68 17.85
C GLN A 140 4.07 6.98 18.39
N ARG A 141 3.93 8.09 17.66
CA ARG A 141 4.43 9.40 18.07
C ARG A 141 3.80 9.88 19.38
N SER A 142 2.49 9.69 19.53
CA SER A 142 1.77 10.07 20.75
C SER A 142 2.20 9.23 21.96
N ARG A 143 2.39 7.91 21.76
CA ARG A 143 2.89 7.00 22.81
C ARG A 143 4.32 7.34 23.22
N TYR A 144 5.20 7.64 22.27
CA TYR A 144 6.57 8.06 22.54
C TYR A 144 6.62 9.35 23.34
N ALA A 145 5.85 10.37 22.96
CA ALA A 145 5.77 11.64 23.67
C ALA A 145 5.26 11.47 25.12
N ARG A 146 4.26 10.59 25.34
CA ARG A 146 3.76 10.27 26.70
C ARG A 146 4.82 9.58 27.54
N ARG A 147 5.57 8.61 26.98
CA ARG A 147 6.65 7.92 27.68
C ARG A 147 7.77 8.88 28.08
N LEU A 148 8.16 9.79 27.18
CA LEU A 148 9.20 10.78 27.45
C LEU A 148 8.78 11.70 28.61
N ARG A 149 7.55 12.20 28.61
CA ARG A 149 7.01 13.02 29.72
C ARG A 149 6.99 12.28 31.04
N ALA A 150 6.61 11.00 31.03
CA ALA A 150 6.61 10.17 32.23
C ALA A 150 8.02 9.91 32.81
N VAL A 151 9.02 9.76 31.94
CA VAL A 151 10.42 9.62 32.35
C VAL A 151 10.95 10.92 32.94
N VAL A 152 10.74 12.04 32.23
CA VAL A 152 11.19 13.38 32.72
C VAL A 152 10.55 13.75 34.05
N ALA A 153 9.28 13.40 34.26
CA ALA A 153 8.59 13.64 35.52
C ALA A 153 9.14 12.83 36.70
N ARG A 154 9.84 11.72 36.46
CA ARG A 154 10.44 10.86 37.50
C ARG A 154 11.87 11.26 37.90
N VAL A 155 12.56 11.98 37.02
CA VAL A 155 13.98 12.41 37.29
C VAL A 155 14.15 13.24 38.54
N PRO A 156 13.29 14.23 38.88
CA PRO A 156 13.45 15.00 40.13
C PRO A 156 13.39 14.15 41.40
N HIS A 157 12.54 13.11 41.40
CA HIS A 157 12.40 12.22 42.56
C HIS A 157 13.63 11.30 42.78
N LEU A 158 14.34 10.97 41.69
CA LEU A 158 15.56 10.14 41.79
C LEU A 158 16.74 10.96 42.31
N LEU A 159 16.88 12.23 41.92
CA LEU A 159 17.93 13.12 42.40
C LEU A 159 17.73 13.49 43.85
N ALA A 160 16.51 13.68 44.32
CA ALA A 160 16.20 13.94 45.71
C ALA A 160 16.50 12.75 46.65
N ARG A 161 16.58 11.54 46.13
CA ARG A 161 16.84 10.31 46.92
C ARG A 161 18.32 10.00 47.12
N HIS A 162 19.21 10.51 46.27
CA HIS A 162 20.66 10.33 46.33
C HIS A 162 21.41 11.48 47.06
N GLY A 163 20.69 12.51 47.50
CA GLY A 163 21.23 13.66 48.20
C GLY A 163 21.07 13.58 49.75
N ARG A 164 20.76 12.42 50.28
CA ARG A 164 20.75 12.14 51.73
C ARG A 164 21.78 11.03 52.03
#